data_d6b1acfea63b16285bf31d4f2d11ff42
#
_entry.id   d6b1acfea63b16285bf31d4f2d11ff42
#
_cell.length_a   1.000
_cell.length_b   1.000
_cell.length_c   1.000
_cell.angle_alpha   90.00
_cell.angle_beta   90.00
_cell.angle_gamma   90.00
#
_symmetry.space_group_name_H-M   'P 1'
#
loop_
_entity.id
_entity.type
_entity.pdbx_description
1 polymer ?
#
loop_
_entity_poly.entity_id
_entity_poly.type
_entity_poly.pdbx_seq_one_letter_code
_entity_poly.pdbx_strand_id
1 'polypeptide(L)'
;MPKPAYKRLQVDERRSQLLRAGATLFTDRAYEEITMAQIAKVAGVSKPLLYHYFPSKIDLFKAAIVEHADELRQLLETRSGDTPAEQLMHVLDAYLEWIEQHERTWTKLIQSTTLPEARQLIEEFRSRTLVELAQGLTGDSGPKPALRTALHGWLGYIDAAILDWTEHHDLTRPQLRDLLLAAFGAAVLAAQQTDPSITLAPPAQRETPKPE
;
A
#
# COMPACT_ATOMS: atom_id res chain seq x y z
N MET A 1 -15.27 -3.93 34.05
CA MET A 1 -15.87 -2.63 33.77
C MET A 1 -15.24 -2.07 32.50
N PRO A 2 -15.99 -1.69 31.47
CA PRO A 2 -15.41 -1.07 30.26
C PRO A 2 -14.80 0.28 30.64
N LYS A 3 -13.56 0.55 30.17
CA LYS A 3 -12.91 1.86 30.32
C LYS A 3 -13.80 2.94 29.64
N PRO A 4 -14.03 4.10 30.26
CA PRO A 4 -14.86 5.13 29.70
C PRO A 4 -14.33 5.59 28.33
N ALA A 5 -15.22 5.84 27.37
CA ALA A 5 -14.93 6.22 25.99
C ALA A 5 -13.95 7.40 25.86
N TYR A 6 -14.01 8.35 26.77
CA TYR A 6 -13.08 9.50 26.85
C TYR A 6 -11.61 9.08 27.09
N LYS A 7 -11.35 8.07 27.94
CA LYS A 7 -9.99 7.54 28.14
C LYS A 7 -9.45 6.80 26.90
N ARG A 8 -10.34 6.19 26.12
CA ARG A 8 -9.96 5.50 24.88
C ARG A 8 -9.52 6.49 23.80
N LEU A 9 -10.29 7.56 23.58
CA LEU A 9 -9.95 8.63 22.65
C LEU A 9 -8.59 9.28 22.97
N GLN A 10 -8.31 9.57 24.23
CA GLN A 10 -7.00 10.11 24.64
C GLN A 10 -5.83 9.14 24.40
N VAL A 11 -6.05 7.84 24.53
CA VAL A 11 -5.03 6.81 24.27
C VAL A 11 -4.76 6.72 22.75
N ASP A 12 -5.81 6.71 21.95
CA ASP A 12 -5.70 6.62 20.48
C ASP A 12 -5.07 7.89 19.89
N GLU A 13 -5.46 9.08 20.34
CA GLU A 13 -4.83 10.36 19.95
C GLU A 13 -3.34 10.40 20.32
N ARG A 14 -2.99 9.91 21.51
CA ARG A 14 -1.59 9.85 21.95
C ARG A 14 -0.79 8.88 21.11
N ARG A 15 -1.35 7.70 20.81
CA ARG A 15 -0.70 6.71 19.95
C ARG A 15 -0.44 7.29 18.55
N SER A 16 -1.42 7.95 17.94
CA SER A 16 -1.27 8.59 16.64
C SER A 16 -0.24 9.74 16.66
N GLN A 17 -0.17 10.52 17.73
CA GLN A 17 0.88 11.54 17.90
C GLN A 17 2.30 10.91 17.89
N LEU A 18 2.48 9.81 18.61
CA LEU A 18 3.77 9.11 18.66
C LEU A 18 4.12 8.48 17.32
N LEU A 19 3.14 7.92 16.61
CA LEU A 19 3.32 7.37 15.25
C LEU A 19 3.76 8.46 14.27
N ARG A 20 3.07 9.61 14.23
CA ARG A 20 3.46 10.74 13.36
C ARG A 20 4.89 11.22 13.64
N ALA A 21 5.28 11.33 14.90
CA ALA A 21 6.66 11.73 15.27
C ALA A 21 7.70 10.70 14.80
N GLY A 22 7.38 9.42 14.90
CA GLY A 22 8.21 8.33 14.36
C GLY A 22 8.29 8.35 12.84
N ALA A 23 7.13 8.44 12.17
CA ALA A 23 7.03 8.48 10.71
C ALA A 23 7.86 9.61 10.11
N THR A 24 7.79 10.83 10.67
CA THR A 24 8.62 11.96 10.25
C THR A 24 10.12 11.65 10.31
N LEU A 25 10.57 11.03 11.40
CA LEU A 25 11.99 10.66 11.51
C LEU A 25 12.41 9.57 10.54
N PHE A 26 11.55 8.56 10.33
CA PHE A 26 11.80 7.47 9.39
C PHE A 26 11.80 7.94 7.91
N THR A 27 11.11 9.03 7.60
CA THR A 27 11.17 9.69 6.28
C THR A 27 12.50 10.41 6.06
N ASP A 28 13.04 11.06 7.10
CA ASP A 28 14.22 11.93 6.97
C ASP A 28 15.54 11.17 7.09
N ARG A 29 15.58 10.04 7.81
CA ARG A 29 16.80 9.32 8.18
C ARG A 29 16.69 7.81 7.93
N ALA A 30 17.84 7.15 7.81
CA ALA A 30 17.88 5.69 7.78
C ALA A 30 17.39 5.10 9.12
N TYR A 31 16.70 3.96 9.04
CA TYR A 31 16.14 3.29 10.23
C TYR A 31 17.20 3.09 11.33
N GLU A 32 18.44 2.71 10.95
CA GLU A 32 19.55 2.42 11.86
C GLU A 32 19.98 3.64 12.68
N GLU A 33 19.88 4.83 12.10
CA GLU A 33 20.33 6.09 12.70
C GLU A 33 19.34 6.65 13.74
N ILE A 34 18.11 6.12 13.74
CA ILE A 34 17.03 6.59 14.60
C ILE A 34 17.04 5.82 15.92
N THR A 35 16.91 6.54 17.03
CA THR A 35 16.78 5.97 18.37
C THR A 35 15.44 6.31 19.01
N MET A 36 14.95 5.45 19.88
CA MET A 36 13.74 5.71 20.69
C MET A 36 13.84 7.01 21.50
N ALA A 37 15.05 7.43 21.87
CA ALA A 37 15.27 8.72 22.55
C ALA A 37 14.99 9.91 21.66
N GLN A 38 15.41 9.87 20.40
CA GLN A 38 15.13 10.93 19.42
C GLN A 38 13.64 11.02 19.12
N ILE A 39 12.96 9.86 18.95
CA ILE A 39 11.52 9.82 18.73
C ILE A 39 10.77 10.42 19.93
N ALA A 40 11.11 10.03 21.16
CA ALA A 40 10.50 10.60 22.37
C ALA A 40 10.69 12.13 22.46
N LYS A 41 11.89 12.62 22.09
CA LYS A 41 12.20 14.06 22.06
C LYS A 41 11.34 14.80 21.02
N VAL A 42 11.21 14.26 19.81
CA VAL A 42 10.39 14.87 18.74
C VAL A 42 8.90 14.85 19.11
N ALA A 43 8.43 13.76 19.68
CA ALA A 43 7.05 13.62 20.16
C ALA A 43 6.72 14.46 21.41
N GLY A 44 7.73 15.06 22.07
CA GLY A 44 7.54 15.81 23.30
C GLY A 44 7.12 14.96 24.50
N VAL A 45 7.57 13.71 24.57
CA VAL A 45 7.19 12.74 25.62
C VAL A 45 8.40 12.15 26.32
N SER A 46 8.16 11.54 27.49
CA SER A 46 9.20 10.77 28.16
C SER A 46 9.45 9.42 27.47
N LYS A 47 10.70 8.91 27.52
CA LYS A 47 11.03 7.57 27.00
C LYS A 47 10.13 6.46 27.59
N PRO A 48 9.87 6.40 28.91
CA PRO A 48 8.97 5.38 29.46
C PRO A 48 7.58 5.42 28.85
N LEU A 49 7.02 6.61 28.57
CA LEU A 49 5.73 6.74 27.93
C LEU A 49 5.77 6.23 26.50
N LEU A 50 6.80 6.50 25.73
CA LEU A 50 6.97 5.95 24.38
C LEU A 50 7.05 4.42 24.40
N TYR A 51 7.85 3.84 25.31
CA TYR A 51 7.97 2.38 25.46
C TYR A 51 6.68 1.71 25.93
N HIS A 52 5.82 2.42 26.65
CA HIS A 52 4.49 1.93 27.01
C HIS A 52 3.58 1.68 25.79
N TYR A 53 3.68 2.51 24.76
CA TYR A 53 2.90 2.38 23.53
C TYR A 53 3.58 1.48 22.49
N PHE A 54 4.90 1.55 22.37
CA PHE A 54 5.71 0.82 21.41
C PHE A 54 6.91 0.20 22.13
N PRO A 55 6.85 -1.11 22.39
CA PRO A 55 7.89 -1.82 23.14
C PRO A 55 9.29 -1.72 22.52
N SER A 56 9.37 -1.53 21.19
CA SER A 56 10.62 -1.40 20.46
C SER A 56 10.53 -0.40 19.31
N LYS A 57 11.68 -0.02 18.74
CA LYS A 57 11.77 0.81 17.55
C LYS A 57 11.11 0.14 16.33
N ILE A 58 11.26 -1.18 16.21
CA ILE A 58 10.67 -1.93 15.11
C ILE A 58 9.14 -2.00 15.23
N ASP A 59 8.58 -2.09 16.45
CA ASP A 59 7.12 -2.07 16.62
C ASP A 59 6.51 -0.73 16.21
N LEU A 60 7.20 0.38 16.53
CA LEU A 60 6.78 1.70 16.09
C LEU A 60 6.91 1.85 14.58
N PHE A 61 8.01 1.37 13.98
CA PHE A 61 8.23 1.40 12.54
C PHE A 61 7.16 0.60 11.77
N LYS A 62 6.88 -0.64 12.20
CA LYS A 62 5.79 -1.47 11.65
C LYS A 62 4.45 -0.76 11.74
N ALA A 63 4.14 -0.16 12.88
CA ALA A 63 2.89 0.54 13.07
C ALA A 63 2.77 1.79 12.15
N ALA A 64 3.88 2.49 11.89
CA ALA A 64 3.91 3.61 10.95
C ALA A 64 3.68 3.14 9.48
N ILE A 65 4.28 2.02 9.09
CA ILE A 65 4.04 1.42 7.77
C ILE A 65 2.57 1.03 7.62
N VAL A 66 1.98 0.37 8.61
CA VAL A 66 0.58 -0.06 8.57
C VAL A 66 -0.37 1.14 8.50
N GLU A 67 -0.10 2.23 9.25
CA GLU A 67 -0.92 3.46 9.21
C GLU A 67 -0.94 4.07 7.81
N HIS A 68 0.24 4.23 7.17
CA HIS A 68 0.31 4.73 5.79
C HIS A 68 -0.35 3.80 4.77
N ALA A 69 -0.23 2.51 4.97
CA ALA A 69 -0.88 1.53 4.11
C ALA A 69 -2.41 1.54 4.27
N ASP A 70 -2.92 1.74 5.48
CA ASP A 70 -4.36 1.87 5.73
C ASP A 70 -4.91 3.20 5.16
N GLU A 71 -4.15 4.30 5.24
CA GLU A 71 -4.49 5.57 4.58
C GLU A 71 -4.61 5.38 3.06
N LEU A 72 -3.60 4.73 2.46
CA LEU A 72 -3.62 4.43 1.02
C LEU A 72 -4.82 3.54 0.67
N ARG A 73 -5.07 2.48 1.43
CA ARG A 73 -6.21 1.59 1.19
C ARG A 73 -7.54 2.34 1.24
N GLN A 74 -7.77 3.18 2.23
CA GLN A 74 -8.97 4.01 2.33
C GLN A 74 -9.12 4.93 1.12
N LEU A 75 -8.02 5.53 0.65
CA LEU A 75 -8.01 6.35 -0.54
C LEU A 75 -8.41 5.53 -1.79
N LEU A 76 -7.98 4.28 -1.89
CA LEU A 76 -8.27 3.40 -3.02
C LEU A 76 -9.71 2.84 -2.99
N GLU A 77 -10.26 2.58 -1.80
CA GLU A 77 -11.64 2.08 -1.62
C GLU A 77 -12.73 3.10 -2.05
N THR A 78 -12.44 4.39 -2.03
CA THR A 78 -13.41 5.46 -2.39
C THR A 78 -13.63 5.62 -3.90
N ARG A 79 -13.02 4.78 -4.73
CA ARG A 79 -12.99 4.99 -6.17
C ARG A 79 -13.99 4.12 -6.91
N SER A 80 -14.76 4.79 -7.76
CA SER A 80 -15.74 4.18 -8.65
C SER A 80 -15.24 4.23 -10.10
N GLY A 81 -15.51 3.17 -10.85
CA GLY A 81 -15.35 3.10 -12.29
C GLY A 81 -16.41 2.15 -12.84
N ASP A 82 -16.81 2.35 -14.08
CA ASP A 82 -17.87 1.54 -14.69
C ASP A 82 -17.34 0.18 -15.16
N THR A 83 -16.03 0.09 -15.40
CA THR A 83 -15.34 -1.13 -15.83
C THR A 83 -14.16 -1.46 -14.91
N PRO A 84 -13.73 -2.72 -14.81
CA PRO A 84 -12.54 -3.10 -14.07
C PRO A 84 -11.26 -2.35 -14.51
N ALA A 85 -11.16 -2.03 -15.81
CA ALA A 85 -10.04 -1.26 -16.35
C ALA A 85 -10.06 0.20 -15.86
N GLU A 86 -11.23 0.85 -15.84
CA GLU A 86 -11.39 2.20 -15.27
C GLU A 86 -11.13 2.23 -13.77
N GLN A 87 -11.59 1.22 -13.05
CA GLN A 87 -11.31 1.08 -11.62
C GLN A 87 -9.81 0.98 -11.36
N LEU A 88 -9.11 0.11 -12.08
CA LEU A 88 -7.64 -0.01 -11.96
C LEU A 88 -6.93 1.28 -12.35
N MET A 89 -7.37 1.97 -13.41
CA MET A 89 -6.82 3.26 -13.82
C MET A 89 -6.96 4.30 -12.70
N HIS A 90 -8.12 4.42 -12.08
CA HIS A 90 -8.34 5.34 -10.97
C HIS A 90 -7.52 4.96 -9.73
N VAL A 91 -7.40 3.67 -9.44
CA VAL A 91 -6.56 3.16 -8.33
C VAL A 91 -5.09 3.53 -8.56
N LEU A 92 -4.56 3.28 -9.77
CA LEU A 92 -3.18 3.64 -10.10
C LEU A 92 -2.92 5.15 -10.06
N ASP A 93 -3.86 5.95 -10.60
CA ASP A 93 -3.75 7.41 -10.59
C ASP A 93 -3.64 7.96 -9.18
N ALA A 94 -4.47 7.44 -8.26
CA ALA A 94 -4.43 7.82 -6.87
C ALA A 94 -3.20 7.32 -6.12
N TYR A 95 -2.77 6.13 -6.43
CA TYR A 95 -1.55 5.59 -5.84
C TYR A 95 -0.34 6.44 -6.25
N LEU A 96 -0.24 6.78 -7.52
CA LEU A 96 0.83 7.65 -8.02
C LEU A 96 0.74 9.08 -7.45
N GLU A 97 -0.47 9.65 -7.32
CA GLU A 97 -0.67 10.94 -6.67
C GLU A 97 -0.23 10.92 -5.20
N TRP A 98 -0.59 9.86 -4.49
CA TRP A 98 -0.15 9.67 -3.11
C TRP A 98 1.38 9.56 -3.02
N ILE A 99 2.03 8.86 -3.97
CA ILE A 99 3.48 8.75 -4.03
C ILE A 99 4.14 10.11 -4.30
N GLU A 100 3.63 10.93 -5.22
CA GLU A 100 4.13 12.29 -5.45
C GLU A 100 4.13 13.12 -4.16
N GLN A 101 3.09 12.96 -3.34
CA GLN A 101 2.97 13.67 -2.05
C GLN A 101 3.87 13.09 -0.95
N HIS A 102 4.22 11.80 -1.03
CA HIS A 102 4.93 11.05 0.01
C HIS A 102 6.21 10.37 -0.52
N GLU A 103 6.83 10.90 -1.57
CA GLU A 103 7.94 10.30 -2.29
C GLU A 103 9.07 9.81 -1.39
N ARG A 104 9.52 10.66 -0.47
CA ARG A 104 10.59 10.32 0.47
C ARG A 104 10.21 9.14 1.37
N THR A 105 8.99 9.14 1.88
CA THR A 105 8.48 8.07 2.75
C THR A 105 8.43 6.75 1.99
N TRP A 106 7.85 6.77 0.78
CA TRP A 106 7.72 5.60 -0.05
C TRP A 106 9.08 5.02 -0.48
N THR A 107 10.00 5.88 -0.97
CA THR A 107 11.35 5.48 -1.37
C THR A 107 12.11 4.84 -0.21
N LYS A 108 12.04 5.45 0.99
CA LYS A 108 12.67 4.89 2.19
C LYS A 108 12.05 3.56 2.60
N LEU A 109 10.74 3.41 2.49
CA LEU A 109 10.06 2.15 2.77
C LEU A 109 10.55 1.04 1.85
N ILE A 110 10.54 1.27 0.53
CA ILE A 110 10.99 0.27 -0.45
C ILE A 110 12.49 -0.04 -0.31
N GLN A 111 13.32 0.96 -0.05
CA GLN A 111 14.76 0.76 0.23
C GLN A 111 15.01 0.03 1.56
N SER A 112 14.11 0.12 2.54
CA SER A 112 14.24 -0.56 3.84
C SER A 112 13.94 -2.07 3.79
N THR A 113 13.76 -2.65 2.60
CA THR A 113 13.57 -4.10 2.41
C THR A 113 14.75 -4.97 2.87
N THR A 114 15.86 -4.35 3.25
CA THR A 114 16.97 -5.01 3.97
C THR A 114 16.57 -5.45 5.39
N LEU A 115 15.57 -4.78 6.01
CA LEU A 115 14.99 -5.19 7.29
C LEU A 115 14.00 -6.35 7.06
N PRO A 116 14.22 -7.53 7.68
CA PRO A 116 13.34 -8.70 7.47
C PRO A 116 11.87 -8.39 7.79
N GLU A 117 11.62 -7.60 8.83
CA GLU A 117 10.29 -7.24 9.29
C GLU A 117 9.57 -6.29 8.32
N ALA A 118 10.27 -5.33 7.72
CA ALA A 118 9.72 -4.46 6.70
C ALA A 118 9.39 -5.25 5.43
N ARG A 119 10.30 -6.13 5.02
CA ARG A 119 10.09 -7.04 3.88
C ARG A 119 8.84 -7.90 4.08
N GLN A 120 8.68 -8.51 5.26
CA GLN A 120 7.52 -9.34 5.56
C GLN A 120 6.21 -8.54 5.41
N LEU A 121 6.14 -7.33 5.96
CA LEU A 121 4.96 -6.47 5.84
C LEU A 121 4.65 -6.13 4.37
N ILE A 122 5.66 -5.78 3.58
CA ILE A 122 5.48 -5.47 2.16
C ILE A 122 4.97 -6.71 1.41
N GLU A 123 5.51 -7.90 1.69
CA GLU A 123 5.04 -9.14 1.09
C GLU A 123 3.61 -9.52 1.51
N GLU A 124 3.23 -9.27 2.75
CA GLU A 124 1.84 -9.44 3.21
C GLU A 124 0.88 -8.51 2.46
N PHE A 125 1.29 -7.26 2.23
CA PHE A 125 0.54 -6.31 1.42
C PHE A 125 0.39 -6.78 -0.02
N ARG A 126 1.50 -7.14 -0.68
CA ARG A 126 1.51 -7.63 -2.06
C ARG A 126 0.64 -8.88 -2.22
N SER A 127 0.74 -9.81 -1.29
CA SER A 127 -0.06 -11.04 -1.30
C SER A 127 -1.56 -10.75 -1.22
N ARG A 128 -1.96 -9.80 -0.38
CA ARG A 128 -3.36 -9.36 -0.26
C ARG A 128 -3.85 -8.70 -1.55
N THR A 129 -3.10 -7.71 -2.06
CA THR A 129 -3.41 -7.03 -3.32
C THR A 129 -3.49 -8.01 -4.50
N LEU A 130 -2.60 -9.01 -4.55
CA LEU A 130 -2.63 -10.05 -5.57
C LEU A 130 -3.93 -10.84 -5.54
N VAL A 131 -4.40 -11.25 -4.35
CA VAL A 131 -5.66 -11.98 -4.19
C VAL A 131 -6.85 -11.12 -4.62
N GLU A 132 -6.88 -9.84 -4.22
CA GLU A 132 -7.94 -8.90 -4.61
C GLU A 132 -7.99 -8.66 -6.12
N LEU A 133 -6.83 -8.47 -6.77
CA LEU A 133 -6.72 -8.35 -8.22
C LEU A 133 -7.19 -9.62 -8.94
N ALA A 134 -6.74 -10.78 -8.48
CA ALA A 134 -7.13 -12.06 -9.07
C ALA A 134 -8.65 -12.30 -8.94
N GLN A 135 -9.21 -12.02 -7.77
CA GLN A 135 -10.64 -12.12 -7.52
C GLN A 135 -11.45 -11.15 -8.41
N GLY A 136 -10.99 -9.91 -8.56
CA GLY A 136 -11.61 -8.93 -9.46
C GLY A 136 -11.56 -9.36 -10.93
N LEU A 137 -10.48 -10.04 -11.35
CA LEU A 137 -10.30 -10.50 -12.72
C LEU A 137 -11.09 -11.77 -13.05
N THR A 138 -11.16 -12.73 -12.13
CA THR A 138 -11.69 -14.08 -12.43
C THR A 138 -12.92 -14.46 -11.62
N GLY A 139 -13.24 -13.69 -10.57
CA GLY A 139 -14.25 -14.07 -9.57
C GLY A 139 -13.76 -15.11 -8.55
N ASP A 140 -12.53 -15.60 -8.67
CA ASP A 140 -11.95 -16.65 -7.85
C ASP A 140 -10.97 -16.07 -6.83
N SER A 141 -11.06 -16.49 -5.56
CA SER A 141 -10.13 -16.06 -4.49
C SER A 141 -8.81 -16.84 -4.51
N GLY A 142 -8.71 -17.92 -5.29
CA GLY A 142 -7.53 -18.76 -5.46
C GLY A 142 -6.95 -18.65 -6.88
N PRO A 143 -6.05 -17.69 -7.17
CA PRO A 143 -5.54 -17.50 -8.51
C PRO A 143 -4.75 -18.71 -9.00
N LYS A 144 -5.00 -19.13 -10.27
CA LYS A 144 -4.22 -20.17 -10.93
C LYS A 144 -2.75 -19.80 -10.99
N PRO A 145 -1.82 -20.77 -11.00
CA PRO A 145 -0.38 -20.53 -10.90
C PRO A 145 0.15 -19.50 -11.91
N ALA A 146 -0.27 -19.57 -13.17
CA ALA A 146 0.15 -18.64 -14.21
C ALA A 146 -0.30 -17.20 -13.90
N LEU A 147 -1.56 -17.00 -13.52
CA LEU A 147 -2.10 -15.69 -13.15
C LEU A 147 -1.41 -15.15 -11.89
N ARG A 148 -1.25 -15.99 -10.87
CA ARG A 148 -0.53 -15.60 -9.65
C ARG A 148 0.87 -15.10 -9.95
N THR A 149 1.64 -15.84 -10.77
CA THR A 149 3.01 -15.47 -11.13
C THR A 149 3.05 -14.18 -11.94
N ALA A 150 2.14 -14.00 -12.89
CA ALA A 150 2.04 -12.79 -13.71
C ALA A 150 1.70 -11.56 -12.87
N LEU A 151 0.73 -11.65 -11.97
CA LEU A 151 0.35 -10.55 -11.08
C LEU A 151 1.46 -10.22 -10.06
N HIS A 152 2.13 -11.23 -9.52
CA HIS A 152 3.27 -11.00 -8.64
C HIS A 152 4.42 -10.28 -9.35
N GLY A 153 4.73 -10.69 -10.59
CA GLY A 153 5.72 -10.01 -11.42
C GLY A 153 5.32 -8.56 -11.73
N TRP A 154 4.04 -8.30 -12.02
CA TRP A 154 3.55 -6.95 -12.27
C TRP A 154 3.62 -6.05 -11.03
N LEU A 155 3.32 -6.55 -9.83
CA LEU A 155 3.49 -5.80 -8.59
C LEU A 155 4.96 -5.41 -8.36
N GLY A 156 5.91 -6.33 -8.65
CA GLY A 156 7.33 -6.00 -8.63
C GLY A 156 7.76 -4.98 -9.70
N TYR A 157 7.13 -5.03 -10.88
CA TYR A 157 7.34 -4.05 -11.94
C TYR A 157 6.86 -2.64 -11.51
N ILE A 158 5.71 -2.53 -10.84
CA ILE A 158 5.22 -1.25 -10.29
C ILE A 158 6.28 -0.62 -9.39
N ASP A 159 6.82 -1.36 -8.43
CA ASP A 159 7.82 -0.82 -7.49
C ASP A 159 9.08 -0.34 -8.22
N ALA A 160 9.59 -1.12 -9.17
CA ALA A 160 10.76 -0.76 -9.96
C ALA A 160 10.51 0.48 -10.84
N ALA A 161 9.35 0.55 -11.50
CA ALA A 161 8.98 1.67 -12.36
C ALA A 161 8.78 2.97 -11.55
N ILE A 162 8.20 2.88 -10.35
CA ILE A 162 8.02 4.03 -9.48
C ILE A 162 9.36 4.52 -8.91
N LEU A 163 10.26 3.60 -8.53
CA LEU A 163 11.61 3.98 -8.08
C LEU A 163 12.36 4.75 -9.18
N ASP A 164 12.33 4.25 -10.41
CA ASP A 164 12.93 4.91 -11.56
C ASP A 164 12.30 6.29 -11.82
N TRP A 165 10.98 6.36 -11.76
CA TRP A 165 10.25 7.61 -11.94
C TRP A 165 10.55 8.66 -10.88
N THR A 166 10.65 8.26 -9.61
CA THR A 166 11.01 9.18 -8.50
C THR A 166 12.48 9.60 -8.55
N GLU A 167 13.36 8.87 -9.22
CA GLU A 167 14.76 9.23 -9.41
C GLU A 167 14.94 10.23 -10.59
N HIS A 168 14.23 10.00 -11.71
CA HIS A 168 14.48 10.72 -12.95
C HIS A 168 13.48 11.85 -13.23
N HIS A 169 12.24 11.75 -12.77
CA HIS A 169 11.15 12.71 -12.99
C HIS A 169 10.94 13.11 -14.47
N ASP A 170 11.20 12.19 -15.41
CA ASP A 170 11.15 12.43 -16.86
C ASP A 170 9.84 11.98 -17.51
N LEU A 171 8.97 11.29 -16.78
CA LEU A 171 7.61 10.95 -17.19
C LEU A 171 6.58 11.76 -16.38
N THR A 172 5.49 12.13 -17.03
CA THR A 172 4.32 12.65 -16.33
C THR A 172 3.56 11.50 -15.65
N ARG A 173 2.84 11.78 -14.55
CA ARG A 173 2.00 10.79 -13.86
C ARG A 173 1.06 10.03 -14.81
N PRO A 174 0.32 10.67 -15.75
CA PRO A 174 -0.48 9.94 -16.73
C PRO A 174 0.32 8.99 -17.62
N GLN A 175 1.52 9.38 -18.05
CA GLN A 175 2.39 8.50 -18.86
C GLN A 175 2.82 7.27 -18.08
N LEU A 176 3.25 7.42 -16.83
CA LEU A 176 3.60 6.29 -15.97
C LEU A 176 2.39 5.40 -15.72
N ARG A 177 1.23 5.99 -15.36
CA ARG A 177 -0.03 5.23 -15.18
C ARG A 177 -0.36 4.37 -16.40
N ASP A 178 -0.30 4.96 -17.59
CA ASP A 178 -0.64 4.26 -18.84
C ASP A 178 0.36 3.13 -19.14
N LEU A 179 1.65 3.33 -18.82
CA LEU A 179 2.67 2.30 -18.90
C LEU A 179 2.39 1.12 -17.94
N LEU A 180 2.01 1.42 -16.70
CA LEU A 180 1.66 0.40 -15.70
C LEU A 180 0.41 -0.39 -16.10
N LEU A 181 -0.60 0.28 -16.67
CA LEU A 181 -1.81 -0.36 -17.20
C LEU A 181 -1.51 -1.28 -18.38
N ALA A 182 -0.68 -0.83 -19.32
CA ALA A 182 -0.27 -1.63 -20.47
C ALA A 182 0.49 -2.90 -20.01
N ALA A 183 1.39 -2.76 -19.05
CA ALA A 183 2.13 -3.88 -18.46
C ALA A 183 1.20 -4.87 -17.73
N PHE A 184 0.16 -4.38 -17.05
CA PHE A 184 -0.88 -5.22 -16.44
C PHE A 184 -1.62 -6.06 -17.47
N GLY A 185 -2.12 -5.42 -18.53
CA GLY A 185 -2.81 -6.11 -19.61
C GLY A 185 -1.94 -7.18 -20.28
N ALA A 186 -0.67 -6.86 -20.53
CA ALA A 186 0.30 -7.81 -21.06
C ALA A 186 0.54 -9.01 -20.12
N ALA A 187 0.66 -8.77 -18.81
CA ALA A 187 0.84 -9.83 -17.82
C ALA A 187 -0.36 -10.77 -17.75
N VAL A 188 -1.59 -10.23 -17.76
CA VAL A 188 -2.83 -11.02 -17.78
C VAL A 188 -2.94 -11.84 -19.06
N LEU A 189 -2.66 -11.23 -20.22
CA LEU A 189 -2.67 -11.92 -21.51
C LEU A 189 -1.66 -13.07 -21.55
N ALA A 190 -0.44 -12.84 -21.07
CA ALA A 190 0.59 -13.87 -20.99
C ALA A 190 0.16 -15.04 -20.07
N ALA A 191 -0.51 -14.75 -18.96
CA ALA A 191 -1.07 -15.79 -18.10
C ALA A 191 -2.14 -16.64 -18.80
N GLN A 192 -3.04 -16.01 -19.56
CA GLN A 192 -4.08 -16.72 -20.33
C GLN A 192 -3.48 -17.56 -21.48
N GLN A 193 -2.44 -17.09 -22.15
CA GLN A 193 -1.72 -17.84 -23.16
C GLN A 193 -1.00 -19.07 -22.57
N THR A 194 -0.49 -18.94 -21.34
CA THR A 194 0.18 -20.04 -20.62
C THR A 194 -0.82 -21.05 -20.07
N ASP A 195 -1.96 -20.59 -19.59
CA ASP A 195 -3.06 -21.42 -19.08
C ASP A 195 -4.40 -20.93 -19.65
N PRO A 196 -4.85 -21.50 -20.79
CA PRO A 196 -6.11 -21.12 -21.43
C PRO A 196 -7.38 -21.34 -20.57
N SER A 197 -7.26 -22.05 -19.46
CA SER A 197 -8.37 -22.23 -18.51
C SER A 197 -8.62 -21.00 -17.60
N ILE A 198 -7.78 -19.95 -17.70
CA ILE A 198 -7.99 -18.68 -17.03
C ILE A 198 -9.04 -17.88 -17.81
N THR A 199 -10.25 -17.82 -17.28
CA THR A 199 -11.35 -17.03 -17.83
C THR A 199 -11.53 -15.76 -17.01
N LEU A 200 -11.62 -14.61 -17.69
CA LEU A 200 -11.92 -13.35 -17.02
C LEU A 200 -13.42 -13.25 -16.73
N ALA A 201 -13.76 -12.73 -15.57
CA ALA A 201 -15.16 -12.46 -15.23
C ALA A 201 -15.73 -11.39 -16.18
N PRO A 202 -16.97 -11.50 -16.60
CA PRO A 202 -17.62 -10.43 -17.35
C PRO A 202 -17.68 -9.16 -16.48
N PRO A 203 -17.58 -7.97 -17.08
CA PRO A 203 -17.74 -6.73 -16.31
C PRO A 203 -19.07 -6.77 -15.55
N ALA A 204 -19.03 -6.38 -14.27
CA ALA A 204 -20.21 -6.37 -13.42
C ALA A 204 -21.33 -5.57 -14.10
N GLN A 205 -22.44 -6.24 -14.47
CA GLN A 205 -23.61 -5.55 -14.99
C GLN A 205 -24.22 -4.76 -13.83
N ARG A 206 -24.32 -3.44 -13.96
CA ARG A 206 -25.14 -2.65 -13.05
C ARG A 206 -26.57 -3.19 -13.13
N GLU A 207 -27.12 -3.64 -12.01
CA GLU A 207 -28.57 -3.77 -11.92
C GLU A 207 -29.16 -2.37 -12.16
N THR A 208 -29.77 -2.19 -13.32
CA THR A 208 -30.60 -1.02 -13.59
C THR A 208 -31.69 -0.99 -12.52
N PRO A 209 -31.83 0.12 -11.76
CA PRO A 209 -32.94 0.22 -10.82
C PRO A 209 -34.24 0.00 -11.58
N LYS A 210 -35.06 -0.97 -11.12
CA LYS A 210 -36.41 -1.18 -11.67
C LYS A 210 -37.14 0.16 -11.57
N PRO A 211 -37.75 0.65 -12.67
CA PRO A 211 -38.64 1.80 -12.58
C PRO A 211 -39.84 1.38 -11.72
N GLU A 212 -40.15 2.22 -10.70
CA GLU A 212 -41.38 2.13 -9.91
C GLU A 212 -42.60 2.45 -10.73
#